data_438e150ab00758f84ebdad0b2718d3fd
#
_entry.id   438e150ab00758f84ebdad0b2718d3fd
#
_cell.length_a   1.000
_cell.length_b   1.000
_cell.length_c   1.000
_cell.angle_alpha   90.00
_cell.angle_beta   90.00
_cell.angle_gamma   90.00
#
_symmetry.space_group_name_H-M   'P 1'
#
loop_
_entity.id
_entity.type
_entity.pdbx_description
1 polymer ?
#
loop_
_entity_poly.entity_id
_entity_poly.type
_entity_poly.pdbx_seq_one_letter_code
_entity_poly.pdbx_strand_id
1 'polypeptide(L)'
;MSWRTITAGGPDGGCLEIGALLFPEHRGRGLGTAAQRLLVEYLFATTLANRLQAITDVENLAEQRVLERIGFSREGVMRGLAFIGGRWRDGVLYARLRGDTTGPGD
;
A
#
# COMPACT_ATOMS: atom_id res chain seq x y z
N MET A 1 4.59 11.34 2.49
CA MET A 1 3.68 10.21 2.24
C MET A 1 2.26 10.62 2.50
N SER A 2 1.32 10.12 1.75
CA SER A 2 -0.07 10.49 1.86
C SER A 2 -0.97 9.25 1.91
N TRP A 3 -2.21 9.47 2.31
CA TRP A 3 -3.23 8.43 2.25
C TRP A 3 -4.55 9.09 1.92
N ARG A 4 -5.51 8.27 1.49
CA ARG A 4 -6.84 8.77 1.17
C ARG A 4 -7.89 7.75 1.54
N THR A 5 -9.11 8.24 1.78
CA THR A 5 -10.24 7.39 2.07
C THR A 5 -10.80 6.80 0.78
N ILE A 6 -11.09 5.50 0.81
CA ILE A 6 -11.79 4.82 -0.27
C ILE A 6 -13.20 4.54 0.21
N THR A 7 -14.20 5.07 -0.50
CA THR A 7 -15.59 4.87 -0.13
C THR A 7 -16.11 3.59 -0.76
N ALA A 8 -16.43 2.62 0.07
CA ALA A 8 -16.88 1.32 -0.40
C ALA A 8 -18.02 0.76 0.45
N GLY A 9 -18.69 1.64 1.19
CA GLY A 9 -19.73 1.22 2.12
C GLY A 9 -19.19 1.07 3.52
N GLY A 10 -20.07 1.09 4.50
CA GLY A 10 -19.69 1.00 5.90
C GLY A 10 -19.24 2.34 6.48
N PRO A 11 -18.54 2.32 7.61
CA PRO A 11 -18.09 3.55 8.27
C PRO A 11 -17.14 4.35 7.38
N ASP A 12 -17.20 5.67 7.48
CA ASP A 12 -16.25 6.53 6.80
C ASP A 12 -14.84 6.20 7.26
N GLY A 13 -13.90 6.15 6.30
CA GLY A 13 -12.53 5.81 6.61
C GLY A 13 -12.29 4.33 6.84
N GLY A 14 -13.26 3.46 6.48
CA GLY A 14 -13.10 2.01 6.65
C GLY A 14 -12.04 1.41 5.75
N CYS A 15 -11.75 2.04 4.62
CA CYS A 15 -10.66 1.65 3.74
C CYS A 15 -9.82 2.88 3.43
N LEU A 16 -8.53 2.81 3.71
CA LEU A 16 -7.59 3.87 3.39
C LEU A 16 -6.55 3.36 2.40
N GLU A 17 -6.22 4.18 1.42
CA GLU A 17 -5.17 3.84 0.48
C GLU A 17 -3.94 4.69 0.78
N ILE A 18 -2.82 4.02 0.97
CA ILE A 18 -1.55 4.68 1.19
C ILE A 18 -0.97 5.02 -0.18
N GLY A 19 -0.80 6.32 -0.45
CA GLY A 19 -0.27 6.79 -1.70
C GLY A 19 1.24 6.95 -1.66
N ALA A 20 1.76 7.71 -2.52
CA ALA A 20 3.09 8.31 -2.47
C ALA A 20 4.29 7.48 -2.93
N LEU A 21 4.34 6.19 -2.86
CA LEU A 21 5.56 5.45 -3.18
C LEU A 21 5.34 4.40 -4.23
N LEU A 22 4.32 4.60 -5.04
CA LEU A 22 3.76 3.50 -5.80
C LEU A 22 4.42 3.29 -7.15
N PHE A 23 5.01 4.33 -7.73
CA PHE A 23 5.51 4.26 -9.10
C PHE A 23 6.97 4.71 -9.17
N PRO A 24 7.69 4.35 -10.24
CA PRO A 24 9.14 4.56 -10.34
C PRO A 24 9.61 5.99 -10.10
N GLU A 25 8.83 6.98 -10.48
CA GLU A 25 9.22 8.37 -10.28
C GLU A 25 9.30 8.77 -8.80
N HIS A 26 8.79 7.96 -7.92
CA HIS A 26 8.89 8.19 -6.49
C HIS A 26 10.03 7.41 -5.84
N ARG A 27 10.77 6.64 -6.62
CA ARG A 27 11.92 5.90 -6.09
C ARG A 27 12.95 6.88 -5.54
N GLY A 28 13.62 6.49 -4.47
CA GLY A 28 14.58 7.36 -3.82
C GLY A 28 13.93 8.35 -2.87
N ARG A 29 12.62 8.51 -2.94
CA ARG A 29 11.86 9.32 -1.98
C ARG A 29 11.09 8.44 -1.03
N GLY A 30 11.22 7.13 -1.19
CA GLY A 30 10.49 6.17 -0.41
C GLY A 30 10.93 6.16 1.03
N LEU A 31 9.98 5.86 1.89
CA LEU A 31 10.27 5.60 3.28
C LEU A 31 10.78 4.19 3.42
N GLY A 32 11.71 3.98 4.34
CA GLY A 32 12.18 2.65 4.66
C GLY A 32 11.08 1.80 5.28
N THR A 33 11.38 0.52 5.44
CA THR A 33 10.43 -0.44 6.00
C THR A 33 9.91 0.00 7.36
N ALA A 34 10.81 0.48 8.23
CA ALA A 34 10.41 0.88 9.58
C ALA A 34 9.44 2.07 9.56
N ALA A 35 9.68 3.05 8.70
CA ALA A 35 8.81 4.21 8.61
C ALA A 35 7.44 3.85 8.06
N GLN A 36 7.39 2.96 7.07
CA GLN A 36 6.12 2.50 6.53
C GLN A 36 5.35 1.68 7.56
N ARG A 37 6.04 0.86 8.33
CA ARG A 37 5.42 0.10 9.41
C ARG A 37 4.81 1.03 10.45
N LEU A 38 5.52 2.08 10.83
CA LEU A 38 5.01 3.07 11.78
C LEU A 38 3.76 3.77 11.26
N LEU A 39 3.74 4.12 9.97
CA LEU A 39 2.55 4.74 9.38
C LEU A 39 1.36 3.80 9.44
N VAL A 40 1.55 2.54 9.08
CA VAL A 40 0.47 1.55 9.10
C VAL A 40 -0.07 1.39 10.52
N GLU A 41 0.82 1.26 11.50
CA GLU A 41 0.41 1.12 12.90
C GLU A 41 -0.31 2.38 13.38
N TYR A 42 0.19 3.56 13.00
CA TYR A 42 -0.45 4.83 13.33
C TYR A 42 -1.88 4.90 12.78
N LEU A 43 -2.06 4.53 11.52
CA LEU A 43 -3.37 4.60 10.89
C LEU A 43 -4.36 3.63 11.53
N PHE A 44 -3.92 2.41 11.84
CA PHE A 44 -4.80 1.46 12.54
C PHE A 44 -5.10 1.91 13.96
N ALA A 45 -4.17 2.63 14.60
CA ALA A 45 -4.39 3.09 15.97
C ALA A 45 -5.29 4.33 16.07
N THR A 46 -5.29 5.17 15.03
CA THR A 46 -5.94 6.48 15.10
C THR A 46 -7.17 6.60 14.21
N THR A 47 -7.50 5.58 13.42
CA THR A 47 -8.66 5.61 12.54
C THR A 47 -9.52 4.37 12.75
N LEU A 48 -10.68 4.36 12.11
CA LEU A 48 -11.57 3.21 12.13
C LEU A 48 -11.32 2.27 10.95
N ALA A 49 -10.20 2.42 10.27
CA ALA A 49 -9.91 1.63 9.08
C ALA A 49 -9.91 0.14 9.38
N ASN A 50 -10.66 -0.61 8.59
CA ASN A 50 -10.60 -2.07 8.60
C ASN A 50 -9.56 -2.57 7.61
N ARG A 51 -9.31 -1.78 6.55
CA ARG A 51 -8.43 -2.16 5.46
C ARG A 51 -7.50 -1.00 5.12
N LEU A 52 -6.22 -1.30 4.99
CA LEU A 52 -5.25 -0.40 4.36
C LEU A 52 -4.81 -1.07 3.08
N GLN A 53 -4.72 -0.30 1.99
CA GLN A 53 -4.24 -0.84 0.73
C GLN A 53 -3.16 0.05 0.15
N ALA A 54 -2.35 -0.55 -0.71
CA ALA A 54 -1.29 0.16 -1.40
C ALA A 54 -1.14 -0.44 -2.80
N ILE A 55 -0.82 0.41 -3.76
CA ILE A 55 -0.60 -0.03 -5.13
C ILE A 55 0.82 0.36 -5.48
N THR A 56 1.59 -0.56 -6.03
CA THR A 56 2.92 -0.26 -6.51
C THR A 56 3.08 -0.77 -7.94
N ASP A 57 4.07 -0.24 -8.65
CA ASP A 57 4.37 -0.71 -10.00
C ASP A 57 4.80 -2.18 -9.95
N VAL A 58 4.33 -2.97 -10.92
CA VAL A 58 4.64 -4.40 -10.97
C VAL A 58 6.16 -4.65 -11.06
N GLU A 59 6.91 -3.66 -11.56
CA GLU A 59 8.36 -3.78 -11.67
C GLU A 59 9.10 -3.30 -10.42
N ASN A 60 8.39 -2.70 -9.46
CA ASN A 60 9.01 -2.21 -8.24
C ASN A 60 9.09 -3.33 -7.20
N LEU A 61 10.02 -4.24 -7.40
CA LEU A 61 10.15 -5.41 -6.52
C LEU A 61 10.54 -5.03 -5.10
N ALA A 62 11.32 -3.96 -4.95
CA ALA A 62 11.76 -3.52 -3.63
C ALA A 62 10.56 -3.11 -2.78
N GLU A 63 9.64 -2.32 -3.34
CA GLU A 63 8.46 -1.89 -2.59
C GLU A 63 7.52 -3.07 -2.32
N GLN A 64 7.39 -4.00 -3.26
CA GLN A 64 6.58 -5.20 -3.02
C GLN A 64 7.12 -5.98 -1.82
N ARG A 65 8.44 -6.11 -1.71
CA ARG A 65 9.05 -6.80 -0.56
C ARG A 65 8.78 -6.06 0.75
N VAL A 66 8.84 -4.73 0.72
CA VAL A 66 8.55 -3.93 1.91
C VAL A 66 7.10 -4.16 2.36
N LEU A 67 6.16 -4.09 1.44
CA LEU A 67 4.74 -4.28 1.76
C LEU A 67 4.49 -5.67 2.35
N GLU A 68 5.08 -6.70 1.75
CA GLU A 68 4.93 -8.06 2.28
C GLU A 68 5.55 -8.18 3.68
N ARG A 69 6.68 -7.54 3.89
CA ARG A 69 7.38 -7.60 5.17
C ARG A 69 6.58 -6.94 6.29
N ILE A 70 5.81 -5.91 5.98
CA ILE A 70 5.00 -5.24 6.99
C ILE A 70 3.57 -5.77 7.07
N GLY A 71 3.34 -6.93 6.45
CA GLY A 71 2.10 -7.67 6.66
C GLY A 71 1.04 -7.52 5.59
N PHE A 72 1.35 -6.84 4.50
CA PHE A 72 0.40 -6.72 3.39
C PHE A 72 0.42 -7.99 2.55
N SER A 73 -0.76 -8.39 2.08
CA SER A 73 -0.92 -9.52 1.17
C SER A 73 -1.19 -9.02 -0.23
N ARG A 74 -0.59 -9.69 -1.21
CA ARG A 74 -0.82 -9.36 -2.61
C ARG A 74 -2.22 -9.85 -3.01
N GLU A 75 -3.01 -8.96 -3.59
CA GLU A 75 -4.37 -9.29 -3.99
C GLU A 75 -4.56 -9.39 -5.50
N GLY A 76 -3.71 -8.77 -6.28
CA GLY A 76 -3.83 -8.91 -7.71
C GLY A 76 -3.01 -7.91 -8.50
N VAL A 77 -3.06 -8.06 -9.82
CA VAL A 77 -2.39 -7.17 -10.77
C VAL A 77 -3.45 -6.32 -11.44
N MET A 78 -3.21 -5.02 -11.48
CA MET A 78 -4.06 -4.04 -12.13
C MET A 78 -3.43 -3.70 -13.47
N ARG A 79 -3.94 -4.31 -14.53
CA ARG A 79 -3.34 -4.16 -15.86
C ARG A 79 -3.60 -2.77 -16.41
N GLY A 80 -2.57 -2.17 -17.03
CA GLY A 80 -2.70 -0.90 -17.71
C GLY A 80 -3.17 0.23 -16.80
N LEU A 81 -2.70 0.23 -15.56
CA LEU A 81 -3.18 1.16 -14.55
C LEU A 81 -2.75 2.60 -14.81
N ALA A 82 -1.53 2.80 -15.25
CA ALA A 82 -0.98 4.15 -15.36
C ALA A 82 -0.10 4.29 -16.59
N PHE A 83 -0.12 5.46 -17.21
CA PHE A 83 0.73 5.76 -18.35
C PHE A 83 1.93 6.56 -17.85
N ILE A 84 3.09 5.91 -17.79
CA ILE A 84 4.28 6.48 -17.19
C ILE A 84 5.49 6.13 -18.04
N GLY A 85 6.33 7.12 -18.29
CA GLY A 85 7.54 6.88 -19.06
C GLY A 85 7.27 6.46 -20.49
N GLY A 86 6.18 6.93 -21.06
CA GLY A 86 5.84 6.65 -22.47
C GLY A 86 5.17 5.30 -22.68
N ARG A 87 4.77 4.59 -21.64
CA ARG A 87 4.09 3.31 -21.80
C ARG A 87 3.10 3.06 -20.66
N TRP A 88 2.14 2.19 -20.92
CA TRP A 88 1.20 1.75 -19.89
C TRP A 88 1.90 0.78 -18.95
N ARG A 89 1.65 0.97 -17.66
CA ARG A 89 2.28 0.18 -16.60
C ARG A 89 1.21 -0.52 -15.78
N ASP A 90 1.51 -1.75 -15.39
CA ASP A 90 0.63 -2.50 -14.49
C ASP A 90 0.97 -2.18 -13.04
N GLY A 91 -0.06 -2.17 -12.21
CA GLY A 91 0.14 -2.03 -10.77
C GLY A 91 -0.13 -3.34 -10.06
N VAL A 92 0.39 -3.48 -8.85
CA VAL A 92 0.11 -4.60 -7.98
C VAL A 92 -0.61 -4.07 -6.75
N LEU A 93 -1.75 -4.65 -6.43
CA LEU A 93 -2.57 -4.26 -5.30
C LEU A 93 -2.19 -5.11 -4.09
N TYR A 94 -1.87 -4.42 -3.00
CA TYR A 94 -1.58 -5.04 -1.71
C TYR A 94 -2.53 -4.50 -0.67
N ALA A 95 -2.88 -5.33 0.31
CA ALA A 95 -3.76 -4.90 1.39
C ALA A 95 -3.42 -5.60 2.69
N ARG A 96 -3.73 -4.89 3.78
CA ARG A 96 -3.66 -5.45 5.12
C ARG A 96 -4.92 -5.08 5.85
N LEU A 97 -5.56 -6.06 6.47
CA LEU A 97 -6.75 -5.85 7.29
C LEU A 97 -6.35 -5.66 8.74
N ARG A 98 -7.21 -4.97 9.49
CA ARG A 98 -6.95 -4.68 10.91
C ARG A 98 -6.65 -5.96 11.72
N GLY A 99 -7.34 -7.05 11.40
CA GLY A 99 -7.16 -8.30 12.12
C GLY A 99 -6.02 -9.18 11.61
N ASP A 100 -5.31 -8.76 10.56
CA ASP A 100 -4.24 -9.59 10.01
C ASP A 100 -3.02 -9.56 10.91
N THR A 101 -2.32 -10.68 10.99
CA THR A 101 -1.02 -10.70 11.64
C THR A 101 -0.01 -9.99 10.75
N THR A 102 1.01 -9.40 11.34
CA THR A 102 2.09 -8.83 10.56
C THR A 102 2.92 -9.96 9.96
N GLY A 103 3.80 -9.61 9.03
CA GLY A 103 4.51 -10.59 8.24
C GLY A 103 5.43 -11.52 9.01
N PRO A 104 6.30 -12.25 8.32
CA PRO A 104 7.18 -13.22 8.96
C PRO A 104 7.94 -12.65 10.14
N GLY A 105 8.01 -13.42 11.22
CA GLY A 105 8.71 -12.97 12.41
C GLY A 105 7.81 -12.44 13.50
N ASP A 106 6.52 -12.44 13.28
CA ASP A 106 5.56 -12.02 14.30
C ASP A 106 5.39 -13.07 15.36
#